data_ace30c395f4157c84db9b5086e61a5a2
#
_entry.id   ace30c395f4157c84db9b5086e61a5a2
#
_cell.length_a   1.000
_cell.length_b   1.000
_cell.length_c   1.000
_cell.angle_alpha   90.00
_cell.angle_beta   90.00
_cell.angle_gamma   90.00
#
_symmetry.space_group_name_H-M   'P 1'
#
loop_
_entity.id
_entity.type
_entity.pdbx_description
1 polymer ?
#
loop_
_entity_poly.entity_id
_entity_poly.type
_entity_poly.pdbx_seq_one_letter_code
_entity_poly.pdbx_strand_id
1 'polypeptide(L)'
;MRNRTLWVLTLAVCLGTGIANAAQKKISIAPFANNSWCGEGLIGCSTFPYGTKHYDGIAYTMLGNKKGTTNTAWFASDAAGQGSGTVSVTIPVNVAKVKTVYTLMNTEWGSTQSGLITITFTGSNGATWTFDPVGNVNIRDYNNGNFTDSCICQLPGGAGQSATINAWTNNAGQRLDEQVYELPAAFATQTLESITITDSGGENVQRAILAAITVSTTGP
;
A
#
# COMPACT_ATOMS: atom_id res chain seq x y z
N MET A 1 -36.65 6.84 68.40
CA MET A 1 -36.07 5.95 67.42
C MET A 1 -35.62 6.79 66.21
N ARG A 2 -34.30 6.91 65.99
CA ARG A 2 -33.74 7.72 64.89
C ARG A 2 -33.33 6.76 63.78
N ASN A 3 -34.01 6.80 62.64
CA ASN A 3 -33.63 6.07 61.43
C ASN A 3 -32.39 6.74 60.82
N ARG A 4 -31.30 6.01 60.71
CA ARG A 4 -30.10 6.38 59.94
C ARG A 4 -30.20 5.74 58.55
N THR A 5 -30.44 6.56 57.54
CA THR A 5 -30.41 6.15 56.11
C THR A 5 -28.95 6.05 55.70
N LEU A 6 -28.53 4.85 55.33
CA LEU A 6 -27.18 4.57 54.84
C LEU A 6 -27.18 4.85 53.33
N TRP A 7 -26.41 5.83 52.87
CA TRP A 7 -26.18 6.09 51.45
C TRP A 7 -25.03 5.21 51.00
N VAL A 8 -25.29 4.24 50.10
CA VAL A 8 -24.26 3.47 49.42
C VAL A 8 -23.86 4.27 48.18
N LEU A 9 -22.62 4.80 48.21
CA LEU A 9 -22.03 5.47 47.05
C LEU A 9 -21.45 4.42 46.09
N THR A 10 -22.14 4.15 45.00
CA THR A 10 -21.64 3.25 43.96
C THR A 10 -20.64 4.03 43.09
N LEU A 11 -19.35 3.72 43.27
CA LEU A 11 -18.26 4.25 42.42
C LEU A 11 -18.27 3.52 41.09
N ALA A 12 -18.80 4.16 40.05
CA ALA A 12 -18.68 3.64 38.68
C ALA A 12 -17.24 3.87 38.19
N VAL A 13 -16.44 2.82 38.19
CA VAL A 13 -15.12 2.82 37.52
C VAL A 13 -15.37 2.73 36.02
N CYS A 14 -15.31 3.84 35.31
CA CYS A 14 -15.19 3.86 33.86
C CYS A 14 -13.81 3.33 33.49
N LEU A 15 -13.72 2.04 33.19
CA LEU A 15 -12.59 1.48 32.47
C LEU A 15 -12.61 2.08 31.05
N GLY A 16 -11.87 3.16 30.85
CA GLY A 16 -11.58 3.68 29.53
C GLY A 16 -10.78 2.61 28.79
N THR A 17 -11.44 1.90 27.89
CA THR A 17 -10.74 1.11 26.87
C THR A 17 -9.99 2.08 25.99
N GLY A 18 -8.73 2.35 26.34
CA GLY A 18 -7.83 3.04 25.43
C GLY A 18 -7.79 2.25 24.14
N ILE A 19 -8.39 2.79 23.10
CA ILE A 19 -8.20 2.29 21.73
C ILE A 19 -6.70 2.45 21.51
N ALA A 20 -5.97 1.33 21.54
CA ALA A 20 -4.58 1.32 21.13
C ALA A 20 -4.59 1.74 19.65
N ASN A 21 -4.20 2.99 19.40
CA ASN A 21 -4.00 3.45 18.02
C ASN A 21 -3.05 2.45 17.37
N ALA A 22 -3.51 1.84 16.28
CA ALA A 22 -2.70 0.99 15.44
C ALA A 22 -1.37 1.70 15.17
N ALA A 23 -0.25 1.10 15.59
CA ALA A 23 1.05 1.70 15.34
C ALA A 23 1.36 1.58 13.84
N GLN A 24 0.96 2.60 13.09
CA GLN A 24 1.28 2.72 11.67
C GLN A 24 2.69 3.30 11.51
N LYS A 25 3.47 2.72 10.61
CA LYS A 25 4.79 3.24 10.22
C LYS A 25 4.85 3.43 8.71
N LYS A 26 5.05 4.66 8.28
CA LYS A 26 5.33 4.99 6.88
C LYS A 26 6.73 4.53 6.52
N ILE A 27 6.86 3.80 5.42
CA ILE A 27 8.15 3.31 4.91
C ILE A 27 8.60 4.25 3.80
N SER A 28 9.83 4.76 3.90
CA SER A 28 10.36 5.66 2.89
C SER A 28 10.72 4.90 1.61
N ILE A 29 10.13 5.31 0.50
CA ILE A 29 10.50 4.84 -0.84
C ILE A 29 11.43 5.84 -1.56
N ALA A 30 11.80 6.95 -0.92
CA ALA A 30 12.62 8.00 -1.54
C ALA A 30 13.94 7.50 -2.14
N PRO A 31 14.70 6.56 -1.52
CA PRO A 31 15.92 6.03 -2.12
C PRO A 31 15.71 5.20 -3.39
N PHE A 32 14.48 4.74 -3.62
CA PHE A 32 14.11 3.84 -4.72
C PHE A 32 13.30 4.54 -5.81
N ALA A 33 12.77 5.72 -5.52
CA ALA A 33 12.00 6.50 -6.48
C ALA A 33 12.90 6.89 -7.66
N ASN A 34 12.55 6.39 -8.85
CA ASN A 34 13.33 6.55 -10.06
C ASN A 34 12.68 7.44 -11.10
N ASN A 35 11.39 7.73 -10.93
CA ASN A 35 10.63 8.53 -11.89
C ASN A 35 9.52 9.37 -11.24
N SER A 36 8.84 10.19 -12.01
CA SER A 36 7.77 11.04 -11.51
C SER A 36 6.51 10.94 -12.37
N TRP A 37 5.36 10.86 -11.71
CA TRP A 37 4.06 10.82 -12.36
C TRP A 37 3.86 11.96 -13.36
N CYS A 38 4.32 13.16 -13.05
CA CYS A 38 4.17 14.29 -13.94
C CYS A 38 5.30 14.41 -14.97
N GLY A 39 6.49 13.90 -14.67
CA GLY A 39 7.61 13.81 -15.63
C GLY A 39 7.28 12.87 -16.78
N GLU A 40 6.61 11.77 -16.48
CA GLU A 40 6.09 10.83 -17.48
C GLU A 40 4.81 11.30 -18.18
N GLY A 41 4.20 12.41 -17.74
CA GLY A 41 2.95 12.89 -18.30
C GLY A 41 1.72 12.09 -17.86
N LEU A 42 1.84 11.21 -16.86
CA LEU A 42 0.76 10.32 -16.42
C LEU A 42 -0.28 11.06 -15.57
N ILE A 43 0.17 11.85 -14.60
CA ILE A 43 -0.69 12.69 -13.76
C ILE A 43 -0.07 14.09 -13.69
N GLY A 44 -0.89 15.11 -13.92
CA GLY A 44 -0.42 16.49 -13.88
C GLY A 44 0.21 16.88 -12.54
N CYS A 45 1.37 17.56 -12.57
CA CYS A 45 2.10 17.97 -11.37
C CYS A 45 1.26 18.81 -10.40
N SER A 46 0.32 19.60 -10.89
CA SER A 46 -0.54 20.44 -10.04
C SER A 46 -1.62 19.65 -9.31
N THR A 47 -1.96 18.47 -9.79
CA THR A 47 -3.05 17.63 -9.25
C THR A 47 -2.56 16.47 -8.40
N PHE A 48 -1.31 16.03 -8.57
CA PHE A 48 -0.75 14.92 -7.80
C PHE A 48 -0.74 15.23 -6.30
N PRO A 49 -1.13 14.29 -5.43
CA PRO A 49 -1.24 14.52 -4.00
C PRO A 49 0.13 14.41 -3.30
N TYR A 50 0.85 15.50 -3.11
CA TYR A 50 2.13 15.53 -2.40
C TYR A 50 2.01 15.62 -0.88
N GLY A 51 3.09 15.24 -0.18
CA GLY A 51 3.22 15.35 1.27
C GLY A 51 2.50 14.24 2.03
N THR A 52 2.17 14.47 3.29
CA THR A 52 1.41 13.49 4.07
C THR A 52 -0.04 13.49 3.62
N LYS A 53 -0.55 12.31 3.28
CA LYS A 53 -1.95 12.07 2.91
C LYS A 53 -2.51 10.96 3.78
N HIS A 54 -3.85 10.96 3.92
CA HIS A 54 -4.58 9.92 4.61
C HIS A 54 -5.66 9.40 3.66
N TYR A 55 -5.65 8.09 3.44
CA TYR A 55 -6.65 7.39 2.67
C TYR A 55 -7.16 6.24 3.53
N ASP A 56 -8.46 6.11 3.65
CA ASP A 56 -9.15 5.13 4.50
C ASP A 56 -8.54 4.98 5.93
N GLY A 57 -8.13 6.09 6.52
CA GLY A 57 -7.51 6.12 7.85
C GLY A 57 -6.01 5.77 7.87
N ILE A 58 -5.40 5.44 6.74
CA ILE A 58 -3.98 5.10 6.64
C ILE A 58 -3.18 6.32 6.20
N ALA A 59 -2.09 6.61 6.93
CA ALA A 59 -1.20 7.72 6.64
C ALA A 59 -0.10 7.33 5.65
N TYR A 60 0.11 8.13 4.61
CA TYR A 60 1.15 7.94 3.60
C TYR A 60 2.08 9.14 3.50
N THR A 61 3.32 8.91 3.08
CA THR A 61 4.24 9.97 2.63
C THR A 61 4.33 9.93 1.12
N MET A 62 3.67 10.89 0.47
CA MET A 62 3.73 11.07 -0.98
C MET A 62 4.94 11.93 -1.34
N LEU A 63 5.83 11.39 -2.17
CA LEU A 63 7.04 12.08 -2.60
C LEU A 63 6.75 13.15 -3.65
N GLY A 64 7.70 14.05 -3.85
CA GLY A 64 7.69 15.04 -4.92
C GLY A 64 7.21 16.41 -4.51
N ASN A 65 7.03 17.25 -5.51
CA ASN A 65 6.55 18.62 -5.37
C ASN A 65 5.80 19.09 -6.63
N LYS A 66 5.04 20.17 -6.48
CA LYS A 66 4.24 20.75 -7.59
C LYS A 66 5.05 21.23 -8.80
N LYS A 67 6.37 21.32 -8.68
CA LYS A 67 7.27 21.74 -9.78
C LYS A 67 7.70 20.56 -10.66
N GLY A 68 7.44 19.32 -10.22
CA GLY A 68 7.84 18.11 -10.94
C GLY A 68 9.35 17.88 -11.02
N THR A 69 10.12 18.49 -10.11
CA THR A 69 11.60 18.44 -10.14
C THR A 69 12.19 17.26 -9.38
N THR A 70 11.35 16.43 -8.77
CA THR A 70 11.79 15.29 -7.95
C THR A 70 10.99 14.06 -8.32
N ASN A 71 11.62 12.89 -8.20
CA ASN A 71 10.96 11.61 -8.37
C ASN A 71 9.84 11.44 -7.32
N THR A 72 8.72 10.86 -7.74
CA THR A 72 7.52 10.71 -6.93
C THR A 72 7.15 9.26 -6.63
N ALA A 73 7.72 8.31 -7.39
CA ALA A 73 7.41 6.90 -7.30
C ALA A 73 8.56 6.03 -7.83
N TRP A 74 8.53 4.76 -7.48
CA TRP A 74 9.26 3.75 -8.20
C TRP A 74 8.41 3.25 -9.37
N PHE A 75 9.01 3.22 -10.54
CA PHE A 75 8.45 2.65 -11.77
C PHE A 75 9.27 1.44 -12.16
N ALA A 76 8.63 0.35 -12.51
CA ALA A 76 9.26 -0.84 -13.06
C ALA A 76 9.67 -0.61 -14.52
N SER A 77 10.62 0.30 -14.72
CA SER A 77 11.12 0.69 -16.03
C SER A 77 12.51 0.17 -16.23
N ASP A 78 12.80 -0.40 -17.40
CA ASP A 78 14.15 -0.74 -17.82
C ASP A 78 14.98 0.51 -18.17
N ALA A 79 16.23 0.32 -18.62
CA ALA A 79 17.13 1.40 -18.98
C ALA A 79 16.61 2.27 -20.16
N ALA A 80 15.69 1.76 -20.95
CA ALA A 80 15.04 2.49 -22.03
C ALA A 80 13.75 3.22 -21.59
N GLY A 81 13.38 3.11 -20.30
CA GLY A 81 12.14 3.69 -19.77
C GLY A 81 10.89 2.89 -20.10
N GLN A 82 11.04 1.70 -20.64
CA GLN A 82 9.95 0.79 -21.00
C GLN A 82 9.78 -0.29 -19.92
N GLY A 83 8.64 -0.94 -19.89
CA GLY A 83 8.35 -2.07 -19.01
C GLY A 83 8.62 -3.44 -19.66
N SER A 84 9.55 -3.55 -20.60
CA SER A 84 9.73 -4.77 -21.39
C SER A 84 10.64 -5.82 -20.75
N GLY A 85 11.45 -5.45 -19.78
CA GLY A 85 12.36 -6.34 -19.07
C GLY A 85 11.96 -6.60 -17.63
N THR A 86 12.56 -7.62 -17.01
CA THR A 86 12.35 -7.87 -15.58
C THR A 86 13.07 -6.84 -14.75
N VAL A 87 12.30 -6.11 -13.93
CA VAL A 87 12.80 -5.08 -13.02
C VAL A 87 12.33 -5.39 -11.60
N SER A 88 13.22 -5.25 -10.64
CA SER A 88 12.89 -5.49 -9.23
C SER A 88 13.36 -4.35 -8.35
N VAL A 89 12.62 -4.12 -7.27
CA VAL A 89 13.04 -3.27 -6.15
C VAL A 89 12.86 -4.01 -4.84
N THR A 90 13.86 -3.94 -3.97
CA THR A 90 13.76 -4.45 -2.59
C THR A 90 13.80 -3.29 -1.62
N ILE A 91 12.72 -3.10 -0.88
CA ILE A 91 12.52 -1.99 0.04
C ILE A 91 12.66 -2.51 1.47
N PRO A 92 13.68 -2.07 2.23
CA PRO A 92 13.83 -2.47 3.63
C PRO A 92 12.70 -1.86 4.48
N VAL A 93 12.10 -2.67 5.34
CA VAL A 93 11.01 -2.31 6.24
C VAL A 93 11.49 -2.27 7.69
N ASN A 94 12.06 -3.36 8.18
CA ASN A 94 12.62 -3.52 9.52
C ASN A 94 11.62 -3.13 10.62
N VAL A 95 10.41 -3.71 10.58
CA VAL A 95 9.35 -3.50 11.56
C VAL A 95 8.91 -4.83 12.14
N ALA A 96 8.95 -4.95 13.47
CA ALA A 96 8.53 -6.17 14.15
C ALA A 96 7.00 -6.30 14.18
N LYS A 97 6.51 -7.54 14.09
CA LYS A 97 5.10 -7.90 14.28
C LYS A 97 4.13 -7.20 13.32
N VAL A 98 4.56 -6.96 12.10
CA VAL A 98 3.68 -6.41 11.07
C VAL A 98 2.56 -7.41 10.77
N LYS A 99 1.33 -6.92 10.79
CA LYS A 99 0.14 -7.68 10.42
C LYS A 99 -0.40 -7.28 9.06
N THR A 100 -0.30 -6.00 8.74
CA THR A 100 -0.85 -5.46 7.50
C THR A 100 0.16 -4.54 6.82
N VAL A 101 0.29 -4.68 5.52
CA VAL A 101 1.02 -3.77 4.64
C VAL A 101 0.01 -3.08 3.73
N TYR A 102 0.16 -1.77 3.59
CA TYR A 102 -0.62 -0.93 2.69
C TYR A 102 0.32 -0.31 1.67
N THR A 103 -0.02 -0.40 0.40
CA THR A 103 0.71 0.26 -0.68
C THR A 103 -0.22 1.16 -1.48
N LEU A 104 0.31 2.27 -2.00
CA LEU A 104 -0.34 2.98 -3.10
C LEU A 104 0.34 2.53 -4.39
N MET A 105 -0.35 1.69 -5.15
CA MET A 105 0.24 1.01 -6.32
C MET A 105 -0.78 0.87 -7.44
N ASN A 106 -0.33 1.11 -8.65
CA ASN A 106 -1.07 0.91 -9.89
C ASN A 106 -0.16 0.32 -10.96
N THR A 107 -0.70 0.04 -12.12
CA THR A 107 0.06 -0.25 -13.34
C THR A 107 -0.07 0.87 -14.34
N GLU A 108 0.85 0.92 -15.28
CA GLU A 108 0.70 1.54 -16.59
C GLU A 108 0.76 0.43 -17.64
N TRP A 109 -0.08 0.53 -18.67
CA TRP A 109 -0.21 -0.51 -19.69
C TRP A 109 -0.55 -1.88 -19.09
N GLY A 110 -1.54 -1.92 -18.22
CA GLY A 110 -1.91 -3.11 -17.45
C GLY A 110 -2.14 -4.36 -18.31
N SER A 111 -2.10 -5.53 -17.68
CA SER A 111 -2.35 -6.83 -18.31
C SER A 111 -3.20 -7.72 -17.40
N THR A 112 -4.01 -8.58 -17.98
CA THR A 112 -4.75 -9.63 -17.26
C THR A 112 -3.93 -10.91 -17.08
N GLN A 113 -2.70 -10.95 -17.58
CA GLN A 113 -1.81 -12.09 -17.40
C GLN A 113 -1.34 -12.18 -15.93
N SER A 114 -1.42 -13.37 -15.34
CA SER A 114 -0.87 -13.65 -14.02
C SER A 114 0.64 -13.80 -14.05
N GLY A 115 1.31 -13.53 -12.91
CA GLY A 115 2.75 -13.74 -12.75
C GLY A 115 3.64 -12.66 -13.40
N LEU A 116 3.05 -11.57 -13.92
CA LEU A 116 3.85 -10.43 -14.40
C LEU A 116 4.40 -9.60 -13.24
N ILE A 117 3.59 -9.38 -12.23
CA ILE A 117 4.01 -8.67 -11.02
C ILE A 117 4.01 -9.67 -9.87
N THR A 118 5.08 -9.68 -9.09
CA THR A 118 5.13 -10.42 -7.84
C THR A 118 5.56 -9.49 -6.70
N ILE A 119 4.90 -9.63 -5.56
CA ILE A 119 5.24 -8.89 -4.33
C ILE A 119 5.60 -9.91 -3.27
N THR A 120 6.87 -9.93 -2.85
CA THR A 120 7.39 -10.87 -1.85
C THR A 120 7.67 -10.14 -0.56
N PHE A 121 7.07 -10.61 0.52
CA PHE A 121 7.31 -10.17 1.90
C PHE A 121 8.30 -11.15 2.56
N THR A 122 9.34 -10.62 3.19
CA THR A 122 10.40 -11.43 3.81
C THR A 122 10.52 -11.09 5.29
N GLY A 123 10.43 -12.10 6.13
CA GLY A 123 10.58 -12.00 7.58
C GLY A 123 11.93 -12.52 8.09
N SER A 124 12.36 -12.08 9.28
CA SER A 124 13.67 -12.32 9.88
C SER A 124 14.01 -13.79 10.15
N ASN A 125 13.02 -14.65 10.32
CA ASN A 125 13.22 -16.07 10.59
C ASN A 125 12.80 -16.96 9.40
N GLY A 126 12.96 -16.45 8.19
CA GLY A 126 12.71 -17.19 6.96
C GLY A 126 11.22 -17.24 6.54
N ALA A 127 10.30 -16.55 7.23
CA ALA A 127 8.95 -16.43 6.72
C ALA A 127 9.00 -15.64 5.40
N THR A 128 8.36 -16.20 4.39
CA THR A 128 8.14 -15.54 3.11
C THR A 128 6.69 -15.70 2.71
N TRP A 129 6.14 -14.68 2.08
CA TRP A 129 4.84 -14.77 1.44
C TRP A 129 4.88 -13.95 0.15
N THR A 130 4.39 -14.54 -0.93
CA THR A 130 4.36 -13.91 -2.24
C THR A 130 2.92 -13.76 -2.70
N PHE A 131 2.61 -12.61 -3.26
CA PHE A 131 1.33 -12.27 -3.86
C PHE A 131 1.55 -11.79 -5.29
N ASP A 132 0.71 -12.26 -6.22
CA ASP A 132 0.76 -11.90 -7.64
C ASP A 132 -0.46 -11.06 -8.02
N PRO A 133 -0.37 -9.72 -8.03
CA PRO A 133 -1.45 -8.88 -8.50
C PRO A 133 -1.67 -9.04 -10.01
N VAL A 134 -2.94 -9.18 -10.39
CA VAL A 134 -3.37 -9.36 -11.77
C VAL A 134 -4.27 -8.21 -12.20
N GLY A 135 -4.00 -7.62 -13.35
CA GLY A 135 -4.78 -6.53 -13.90
C GLY A 135 -6.25 -6.92 -14.12
N ASN A 136 -7.18 -6.00 -13.90
CA ASN A 136 -8.63 -6.20 -13.86
C ASN A 136 -9.14 -7.17 -12.76
N VAL A 137 -8.26 -7.63 -11.87
CA VAL A 137 -8.65 -8.49 -10.74
C VAL A 137 -8.36 -7.79 -9.42
N ASN A 138 -7.10 -7.42 -9.17
CA ASN A 138 -6.66 -6.85 -7.89
C ASN A 138 -5.59 -5.78 -8.02
N ILE A 139 -5.24 -5.38 -9.23
CA ILE A 139 -4.49 -4.16 -9.53
C ILE A 139 -5.09 -3.51 -10.78
N ARG A 140 -5.20 -2.17 -10.76
CA ARG A 140 -5.72 -1.40 -11.88
C ARG A 140 -4.64 -0.60 -12.57
N ASP A 141 -4.88 -0.28 -13.84
CA ASP A 141 -4.18 0.80 -14.51
C ASP A 141 -4.46 2.13 -13.79
N TYR A 142 -3.48 3.03 -13.77
CA TYR A 142 -3.61 4.35 -13.16
C TYR A 142 -4.63 5.25 -13.88
N ASN A 143 -5.00 4.91 -15.11
CA ASN A 143 -5.85 5.73 -15.97
C ASN A 143 -7.19 5.07 -16.29
N ASN A 144 -8.15 5.84 -16.76
CA ASN A 144 -9.48 5.40 -17.21
C ASN A 144 -9.49 4.70 -18.58
N GLY A 145 -8.40 4.12 -19.00
CA GLY A 145 -8.34 3.35 -20.25
C GLY A 145 -8.80 1.92 -20.07
N ASN A 146 -7.97 1.00 -20.53
CA ASN A 146 -8.13 -0.45 -20.34
C ASN A 146 -7.67 -0.84 -18.92
N PHE A 147 -8.05 -2.05 -18.47
CA PHE A 147 -7.65 -2.60 -17.17
C PHE A 147 -8.09 -1.74 -15.98
N THR A 148 -9.31 -1.20 -16.05
CA THR A 148 -9.87 -0.32 -15.02
C THR A 148 -10.75 -1.06 -14.03
N ASP A 149 -11.13 -2.29 -14.33
CA ASP A 149 -11.91 -3.11 -13.43
C ASP A 149 -11.01 -3.62 -12.31
N SER A 150 -11.41 -3.41 -11.12
CA SER A 150 -10.90 -4.16 -9.99
C SER A 150 -12.08 -4.63 -9.19
N CYS A 151 -11.92 -5.75 -8.61
CA CYS A 151 -12.69 -6.08 -7.46
C CYS A 151 -12.26 -5.10 -6.36
N ILE A 152 -13.11 -4.12 -6.04
CA ILE A 152 -13.09 -3.48 -4.73
C ILE A 152 -13.64 -4.52 -3.75
N CYS A 153 -13.21 -5.73 -3.89
CA CYS A 153 -13.54 -6.79 -2.98
C CYS A 153 -12.48 -6.69 -1.91
N GLN A 154 -12.85 -6.27 -0.72
CA GLN A 154 -12.22 -6.89 0.41
C GLN A 154 -12.36 -8.38 0.16
N LEU A 155 -11.28 -9.00 -0.24
CA LEU A 155 -11.20 -10.45 -0.18
C LEU A 155 -11.54 -10.81 1.27
N PRO A 156 -12.36 -11.84 1.52
CA PRO A 156 -12.78 -12.17 2.87
C PRO A 156 -11.57 -12.15 3.79
N GLY A 157 -11.63 -11.35 4.85
CA GLY A 157 -10.50 -11.08 5.75
C GLY A 157 -9.85 -12.38 6.18
N GLY A 158 -8.54 -12.37 6.22
CA GLY A 158 -7.71 -13.49 6.63
C GLY A 158 -6.28 -13.27 6.16
N ALA A 159 -5.31 -13.67 6.99
CA ALA A 159 -3.90 -13.56 6.67
C ALA A 159 -3.60 -14.14 5.29
N GLY A 160 -2.82 -13.43 4.50
CA GLY A 160 -2.49 -13.79 3.12
C GLY A 160 -3.46 -13.23 2.06
N GLN A 161 -4.41 -12.39 2.44
CA GLN A 161 -5.35 -11.75 1.53
C GLN A 161 -4.86 -10.37 1.09
N SER A 162 -5.34 -9.89 -0.07
CA SER A 162 -5.17 -8.51 -0.49
C SER A 162 -6.51 -7.88 -0.85
N ALA A 163 -6.57 -6.57 -0.72
CA ALA A 163 -7.72 -5.78 -1.18
C ALA A 163 -7.21 -4.55 -1.94
N THR A 164 -7.99 -4.09 -2.92
CA THR A 164 -7.71 -2.85 -3.65
C THR A 164 -8.83 -1.85 -3.36
N ILE A 165 -8.46 -0.67 -2.92
CA ILE A 165 -9.36 0.42 -2.57
C ILE A 165 -8.95 1.66 -3.36
N ASN A 166 -9.91 2.35 -3.98
CA ASN A 166 -9.67 3.62 -4.65
C ASN A 166 -9.31 4.71 -3.61
N ALA A 167 -8.02 4.99 -3.43
CA ALA A 167 -7.54 5.96 -2.45
C ALA A 167 -7.70 7.40 -2.95
N TRP A 168 -7.40 7.66 -4.23
CA TRP A 168 -7.47 8.99 -4.81
C TRP A 168 -7.77 8.93 -6.32
N THR A 169 -8.57 9.87 -6.79
CA THR A 169 -8.88 10.04 -8.22
C THR A 169 -8.98 11.53 -8.53
N ASN A 170 -8.47 11.94 -9.69
CA ASN A 170 -8.67 13.30 -10.20
C ASN A 170 -9.83 13.37 -11.21
N ASN A 171 -10.13 14.59 -11.67
CA ASN A 171 -11.22 14.82 -12.64
C ASN A 171 -10.97 14.20 -14.02
N ALA A 172 -9.73 13.82 -14.36
CA ALA A 172 -9.40 13.11 -15.58
C ALA A 172 -9.53 11.60 -15.44
N GLY A 173 -9.92 11.10 -14.25
CA GLY A 173 -10.07 9.69 -13.96
C GLY A 173 -8.77 8.96 -13.67
N GLN A 174 -7.66 9.69 -13.58
CA GLN A 174 -6.39 9.12 -13.12
C GLN A 174 -6.45 8.85 -11.62
N ARG A 175 -5.86 7.76 -11.16
CA ARG A 175 -6.07 7.24 -9.80
C ARG A 175 -4.80 6.76 -9.11
N LEU A 176 -4.89 6.68 -7.79
CA LEU A 176 -4.02 5.89 -6.95
C LEU A 176 -4.88 4.89 -6.18
N ASP A 177 -4.52 3.63 -6.23
CA ASP A 177 -5.21 2.57 -5.50
C ASP A 177 -4.40 2.15 -4.27
N GLU A 178 -5.11 2.04 -3.14
CA GLU A 178 -4.59 1.41 -1.96
C GLU A 178 -4.74 -0.10 -2.09
N GLN A 179 -3.65 -0.83 -1.89
CA GLN A 179 -3.65 -2.27 -1.79
C GLN A 179 -3.37 -2.67 -0.36
N VAL A 180 -4.18 -3.55 0.18
CA VAL A 180 -4.13 -4.01 1.57
C VAL A 180 -3.69 -5.46 1.59
N TYR A 181 -2.57 -5.75 2.23
CA TYR A 181 -2.01 -7.09 2.37
C TYR A 181 -2.02 -7.51 3.84
N GLU A 182 -2.90 -8.43 4.20
CA GLU A 182 -2.86 -9.09 5.51
C GLU A 182 -1.81 -10.18 5.48
N LEU A 183 -0.73 -9.99 6.24
CA LEU A 183 0.37 -10.94 6.27
C LEU A 183 -0.01 -12.22 7.01
N PRO A 184 0.49 -13.39 6.56
CA PRO A 184 0.31 -14.65 7.27
C PRO A 184 0.74 -14.58 8.74
N ALA A 185 0.13 -15.42 9.59
CA ALA A 185 0.37 -15.46 11.03
C ALA A 185 1.86 -15.64 11.40
N ALA A 186 2.66 -16.24 10.53
CA ALA A 186 4.10 -16.36 10.72
C ALA A 186 4.81 -15.00 10.92
N PHE A 187 4.30 -13.92 10.34
CA PHE A 187 4.86 -12.59 10.50
C PHE A 187 4.52 -11.92 11.85
N ALA A 188 3.50 -12.41 12.55
CA ALA A 188 3.05 -11.83 13.82
C ALA A 188 4.11 -11.88 14.94
N THR A 189 5.12 -12.75 14.82
CA THR A 189 6.21 -12.92 15.80
C THR A 189 7.58 -12.53 15.25
N GLN A 190 7.65 -12.09 14.00
CA GLN A 190 8.89 -11.76 13.31
C GLN A 190 9.02 -10.27 13.03
N THR A 191 10.20 -9.86 12.58
CA THR A 191 10.40 -8.58 11.92
C THR A 191 10.14 -8.76 10.44
N LEU A 192 9.25 -7.95 9.84
CA LEU A 192 9.19 -7.82 8.38
C LEU A 192 10.44 -7.05 7.96
N GLU A 193 11.38 -7.75 7.31
CA GLU A 193 12.67 -7.18 6.91
C GLU A 193 12.55 -6.37 5.63
N SER A 194 11.86 -6.92 4.63
CA SER A 194 11.77 -6.28 3.31
C SER A 194 10.49 -6.65 2.57
N ILE A 195 10.20 -5.79 1.58
CA ILE A 195 9.21 -6.02 0.53
C ILE A 195 9.95 -5.93 -0.81
N THR A 196 9.91 -7.01 -1.59
CA THR A 196 10.45 -7.04 -2.93
C THR A 196 9.30 -7.02 -3.94
N ILE A 197 9.33 -6.06 -4.85
CA ILE A 197 8.40 -5.99 -5.97
C ILE A 197 9.18 -6.29 -7.23
N THR A 198 8.75 -7.30 -7.98
CA THR A 198 9.31 -7.68 -9.26
C THR A 198 8.23 -7.54 -10.32
N ASP A 199 8.57 -6.89 -11.42
CA ASP A 199 7.75 -6.82 -12.62
C ASP A 199 8.55 -7.43 -13.78
N SER A 200 8.03 -8.44 -14.43
CA SER A 200 8.68 -9.11 -15.55
C SER A 200 8.42 -8.44 -16.91
N GLY A 201 7.74 -7.31 -16.92
CA GLY A 201 7.35 -6.58 -18.11
C GLY A 201 6.15 -7.24 -18.79
N GLY A 202 6.36 -8.18 -19.63
CA GLY A 202 5.32 -8.93 -20.31
C GLY A 202 4.81 -8.26 -21.58
N GLU A 203 3.71 -8.77 -22.10
CA GLU A 203 3.06 -8.23 -23.28
C GLU A 203 2.60 -6.80 -23.04
N ASN A 204 2.77 -5.95 -24.04
CA ASN A 204 2.36 -4.54 -24.03
C ASN A 204 3.09 -3.61 -23.06
N VAL A 205 4.32 -3.94 -22.68
CA VAL A 205 5.19 -3.07 -21.88
C VAL A 205 4.57 -2.63 -20.54
N GLN A 206 3.78 -3.49 -19.90
CA GLN A 206 3.25 -3.24 -18.57
C GLN A 206 4.37 -2.85 -17.62
N ARG A 207 4.11 -1.89 -16.76
CA ARG A 207 4.98 -1.56 -15.64
C ARG A 207 4.20 -1.25 -14.38
N ALA A 208 4.66 -1.81 -13.27
CA ALA A 208 4.16 -1.49 -11.94
C ALA A 208 4.67 -0.12 -11.50
N ILE A 209 3.84 0.60 -10.75
CA ILE A 209 4.16 1.91 -10.19
C ILE A 209 3.82 1.91 -8.72
N LEU A 210 4.82 2.15 -7.86
CA LEU A 210 4.67 2.24 -6.42
C LEU A 210 4.87 3.68 -5.94
N ALA A 211 3.84 4.28 -5.36
CA ALA A 211 3.85 5.65 -4.87
C ALA A 211 4.13 5.78 -3.37
N ALA A 212 3.71 4.82 -2.55
CA ALA A 212 3.94 4.87 -1.09
C ALA A 212 3.72 3.49 -0.43
N ILE A 213 4.30 3.32 0.76
CA ILE A 213 4.09 2.15 1.64
C ILE A 213 3.84 2.62 3.07
N THR A 214 2.90 1.96 3.73
CA THR A 214 2.68 2.04 5.18
C THR A 214 2.48 0.63 5.73
N VAL A 215 3.01 0.35 6.91
CA VAL A 215 2.81 -0.92 7.60
C VAL A 215 2.11 -0.71 8.93
N SER A 216 1.33 -1.71 9.38
CA SER A 216 0.63 -1.70 10.66
C SER A 216 0.92 -2.97 11.46
N THR A 217 1.04 -2.83 12.76
CA THR A 217 1.15 -3.96 13.70
C THR A 217 -0.21 -4.45 14.19
N THR A 218 -1.29 -3.83 13.78
CA THR A 218 -2.67 -4.30 13.96
C THR A 218 -3.27 -4.69 12.62
N GLY A 219 -4.36 -5.46 12.64
CA GLY A 219 -5.14 -5.73 11.43
C GLY A 219 -5.74 -4.45 10.80
N PRO A 220 -6.29 -4.55 9.61
CA PRO A 220 -6.98 -3.45 8.94
C PRO A 220 -8.19 -2.97 9.73
#